data_4f909c4582a2cbfdac311618083c51d6
#
_entry.id   4f909c4582a2cbfdac311618083c51d6
#
_cell.length_a   1.000
_cell.length_b   1.000
_cell.length_c   1.000
_cell.angle_alpha   90.00
_cell.angle_beta   90.00
_cell.angle_gamma   90.00
#
_symmetry.space_group_name_H-M   'P 1'
#
loop_
_entity.id
_entity.type
_entity.pdbx_description
1 polymer ?
#
loop_
_entity_poly.entity_id
_entity_poly.type
_entity_poly.pdbx_seq_one_letter_code
_entity_poly.pdbx_strand_id
1 'polypeptide(L)'
;MKGLDIDFEVDARNNFKENFAPDTPYDEVPVLMSEGKSQGFHRPLEKDEILITADTMVILPPAGEKPGEILGKPRDREDACRMLRDLSGRHHHVTTAVTIRSTEKKETFTVTTQVWFKSLTEDEISYYVDTYKPFDKAGAYAIQEWIGHIGITRIDGSYFNVVGFPIQRVYTALQKFL
;
A
#
# COMPACT_ATOMS: atom_id res chain seq x y z
N MET A 1 13.40 1.30 5.89
CA MET A 1 14.28 1.39 7.08
C MET A 1 15.75 1.50 6.69
N LYS A 2 16.30 0.65 5.81
CA LYS A 2 17.73 0.78 5.38
C LYS A 2 18.15 2.20 4.99
N GLY A 3 17.28 2.94 4.29
CA GLY A 3 17.58 4.34 3.90
C GLY A 3 17.52 5.36 5.04
N LEU A 4 17.28 4.93 6.28
CA LEU A 4 17.31 5.77 7.48
C LEU A 4 18.50 5.44 8.40
N ASP A 5 19.37 4.51 8.00
CA ASP A 5 20.49 4.01 8.80
C ASP A 5 20.04 3.52 10.20
N ILE A 6 18.84 2.92 10.26
CA ILE A 6 18.28 2.34 11.47
C ILE A 6 18.31 0.82 11.33
N ASP A 7 18.89 0.15 12.30
CA ASP A 7 18.88 -1.30 12.38
C ASP A 7 17.45 -1.82 12.60
N PHE A 8 17.07 -2.86 11.87
CA PHE A 8 15.74 -3.47 11.99
C PHE A 8 15.77 -4.93 11.55
N GLU A 9 14.84 -5.68 12.07
CA GLU A 9 14.54 -7.06 11.65
C GLU A 9 13.18 -7.11 10.95
N VAL A 10 13.06 -8.00 9.97
CA VAL A 10 11.77 -8.29 9.32
C VAL A 10 11.22 -9.59 9.87
N ASP A 11 10.09 -9.49 10.57
CA ASP A 11 9.36 -10.64 11.10
C ASP A 11 7.94 -10.68 10.50
N ALA A 12 7.72 -11.63 9.59
CA ALA A 12 6.45 -11.79 8.88
C ALA A 12 5.44 -12.69 9.62
N ARG A 13 5.81 -13.24 10.80
CA ARG A 13 4.92 -14.13 11.56
C ARG A 13 3.80 -13.35 12.22
N ASN A 14 2.57 -13.64 11.79
CA ASN A 14 1.39 -12.91 12.24
C ASN A 14 0.17 -13.84 12.30
N ASN A 15 -0.67 -13.66 13.32
CA ASN A 15 -1.90 -14.43 13.55
C ASN A 15 -3.15 -13.68 13.04
N PHE A 16 -3.01 -12.46 12.54
CA PHE A 16 -4.11 -11.67 12.01
C PHE A 16 -4.63 -12.23 10.69
N LYS A 17 -5.94 -12.36 10.57
CA LYS A 17 -6.61 -12.72 9.32
C LYS A 17 -7.05 -11.44 8.64
N GLU A 18 -6.47 -11.16 7.49
CA GLU A 18 -6.80 -9.98 6.68
C GLU A 18 -8.20 -10.11 6.11
N ASN A 19 -9.19 -9.50 6.78
CA ASN A 19 -10.55 -9.36 6.30
C ASN A 19 -11.16 -8.06 6.83
N PHE A 20 -12.15 -7.55 6.11
CA PHE A 20 -12.94 -6.39 6.52
C PHE A 20 -14.36 -6.53 5.99
N ALA A 21 -15.31 -5.84 6.64
CA ALA A 21 -16.70 -5.86 6.21
C ALA A 21 -16.86 -5.13 4.86
N PRO A 22 -17.73 -5.58 3.94
CA PRO A 22 -17.91 -4.98 2.62
C PRO A 22 -18.34 -3.51 2.64
N ASP A 23 -18.93 -3.05 3.73
CA ASP A 23 -19.39 -1.68 3.96
C ASP A 23 -18.37 -0.81 4.71
N THR A 24 -17.17 -1.34 4.99
CA THR A 24 -16.09 -0.56 5.61
C THR A 24 -15.67 0.58 4.69
N PRO A 25 -15.61 1.83 5.18
CA PRO A 25 -15.12 2.96 4.41
C PRO A 25 -13.69 2.71 3.88
N TYR A 26 -13.42 3.08 2.63
CA TYR A 26 -12.15 2.79 1.95
C TYR A 26 -10.91 3.33 2.66
N ASP A 27 -11.04 4.48 3.33
CA ASP A 27 -9.96 5.11 4.09
C ASP A 27 -9.71 4.46 5.45
N GLU A 28 -10.66 3.70 5.99
CA GLU A 28 -10.52 2.95 7.22
C GLU A 28 -9.88 1.58 7.03
N VAL A 29 -10.03 0.97 5.84
CA VAL A 29 -9.51 -0.39 5.59
C VAL A 29 -8.00 -0.51 5.84
N PRO A 30 -7.11 0.37 5.33
CA PRO A 30 -5.69 0.27 5.60
C PRO A 30 -5.36 0.36 7.10
N VAL A 31 -6.11 1.19 7.84
CA VAL A 31 -5.95 1.36 9.30
C VAL A 31 -6.27 0.05 10.01
N LEU A 32 -7.43 -0.55 9.72
CA LEU A 32 -7.84 -1.85 10.28
C LEU A 32 -6.80 -2.94 9.99
N MET A 33 -6.26 -2.99 8.77
CA MET A 33 -5.23 -3.96 8.38
C MET A 33 -3.93 -3.72 9.15
N SER A 34 -3.45 -2.49 9.19
CA SER A 34 -2.21 -2.13 9.88
C SER A 34 -2.30 -2.40 11.39
N GLU A 35 -3.39 -2.00 12.03
CA GLU A 35 -3.63 -2.25 13.47
C GLU A 35 -3.83 -3.74 13.75
N GLY A 36 -4.58 -4.44 12.90
CA GLY A 36 -4.79 -5.88 13.02
C GLY A 36 -3.47 -6.66 12.94
N LYS A 37 -2.59 -6.30 12.01
CA LYS A 37 -1.22 -6.84 11.93
C LYS A 37 -0.41 -6.54 13.18
N SER A 38 -0.53 -5.34 13.74
CA SER A 38 0.16 -4.96 14.98
C SER A 38 -0.33 -5.78 16.17
N GLN A 39 -1.64 -5.98 16.31
CA GLN A 39 -2.23 -6.78 17.39
C GLN A 39 -1.97 -8.26 17.23
N GLY A 40 -2.02 -8.78 15.98
CA GLY A 40 -1.80 -10.17 15.64
C GLY A 40 -0.34 -10.61 15.60
N PHE A 41 0.61 -9.74 15.96
CA PHE A 41 2.02 -10.12 16.06
C PHE A 41 2.18 -11.33 16.98
N HIS A 42 2.95 -12.32 16.57
CA HIS A 42 2.92 -13.69 17.10
C HIS A 42 3.39 -13.84 18.55
N ARG A 43 3.97 -12.79 19.14
CA ARG A 43 4.48 -12.75 20.52
C ARG A 43 4.31 -11.38 21.19
N PRO A 44 4.41 -11.28 22.51
CA PRO A 44 4.54 -9.99 23.20
C PRO A 44 5.81 -9.24 22.77
N LEU A 45 5.77 -7.91 22.83
CA LEU A 45 6.95 -7.06 22.63
C LEU A 45 7.83 -7.05 23.88
N GLU A 46 9.12 -6.99 23.68
CA GLU A 46 10.08 -6.74 24.76
C GLU A 46 10.13 -5.25 25.12
N LYS A 47 10.70 -4.90 26.28
CA LYS A 47 10.66 -3.54 26.82
C LYS A 47 11.23 -2.48 25.88
N ASP A 48 12.32 -2.80 25.18
CA ASP A 48 13.03 -1.86 24.31
C ASP A 48 12.73 -2.13 22.80
N GLU A 49 11.63 -2.84 22.51
CA GLU A 49 11.25 -3.22 21.18
C GLU A 49 10.18 -2.28 20.62
N ILE A 50 10.35 -1.88 19.36
CA ILE A 50 9.38 -1.12 18.58
C ILE A 50 8.93 -1.96 17.38
N LEU A 51 7.64 -2.26 17.34
CA LEU A 51 7.01 -2.95 16.20
C LEU A 51 6.43 -1.92 15.24
N ILE A 52 6.73 -2.07 13.96
CA ILE A 52 6.12 -1.29 12.88
C ILE A 52 5.37 -2.24 11.95
N THR A 53 4.09 -2.00 11.77
CA THR A 53 3.27 -2.70 10.79
C THR A 53 2.66 -1.70 9.82
N ALA A 54 2.46 -2.12 8.57
CA ALA A 54 1.89 -1.28 7.54
C ALA A 54 0.97 -2.09 6.62
N ASP A 55 0.04 -1.38 6.00
CA ASP A 55 -0.79 -1.90 4.93
C ASP A 55 -1.05 -0.81 3.89
N THR A 56 -1.00 -1.19 2.61
CA THR A 56 -1.14 -0.27 1.48
C THR A 56 -2.29 -0.70 0.58
N MET A 57 -3.19 0.22 0.30
CA MET A 57 -4.33 0.04 -0.59
C MET A 57 -4.23 0.98 -1.80
N VAL A 58 -4.57 0.45 -2.97
CA VAL A 58 -4.83 1.22 -4.17
C VAL A 58 -6.34 1.44 -4.27
N ILE A 59 -6.76 2.69 -4.31
CA ILE A 59 -8.17 3.07 -4.25
C ILE A 59 -8.52 3.86 -5.52
N LEU A 60 -9.41 3.32 -6.34
CA LEU A 60 -10.03 4.04 -7.44
C LEU A 60 -11.16 4.92 -6.91
N PRO A 61 -11.14 6.23 -7.10
CA PRO A 61 -12.27 7.08 -6.75
C PRO A 61 -13.47 6.79 -7.66
N PRO A 62 -14.70 7.11 -7.20
CA PRO A 62 -15.89 7.03 -8.04
C PRO A 62 -15.71 7.83 -9.34
N ALA A 63 -16.30 7.34 -10.43
CA ALA A 63 -16.28 8.03 -11.73
C ALA A 63 -17.61 7.83 -12.46
N GLY A 64 -18.38 8.93 -12.59
CA GLY A 64 -19.74 8.87 -13.11
C GLY A 64 -20.60 7.97 -12.22
N GLU A 65 -21.25 6.97 -12.82
CA GLU A 65 -22.09 6.00 -12.10
C GLU A 65 -21.29 4.82 -11.47
N LYS A 66 -19.99 4.70 -11.78
CA LYS A 66 -19.14 3.66 -11.20
C LYS A 66 -18.78 4.01 -9.76
N PRO A 67 -19.06 3.15 -8.78
CA PRO A 67 -18.61 3.34 -7.40
C PRO A 67 -17.10 3.31 -7.32
N GLY A 68 -16.53 3.86 -6.24
CA GLY A 68 -15.12 3.66 -5.91
C GLY A 68 -14.80 2.20 -5.63
N GLU A 69 -13.57 1.79 -5.85
CA GLU A 69 -13.12 0.39 -5.68
C GLU A 69 -11.74 0.35 -5.02
N ILE A 70 -11.56 -0.58 -4.06
CA ILE A 70 -10.23 -0.96 -3.59
C ILE A 70 -9.68 -2.02 -4.54
N LEU A 71 -8.56 -1.71 -5.17
CA LEU A 71 -7.82 -2.65 -6.00
C LEU A 71 -6.79 -3.38 -5.14
N GLY A 72 -7.15 -4.58 -4.70
CA GLY A 72 -6.26 -5.48 -3.99
C GLY A 72 -5.22 -6.12 -4.91
N LYS A 73 -4.63 -7.23 -4.48
CA LYS A 73 -3.76 -8.05 -5.33
C LYS A 73 -4.61 -8.77 -6.38
N PRO A 74 -4.19 -8.79 -7.65
CA PRO A 74 -4.93 -9.49 -8.70
C PRO A 74 -4.91 -11.00 -8.46
N ARG A 75 -6.02 -11.65 -8.76
CA ARG A 75 -6.20 -13.10 -8.61
C ARG A 75 -5.47 -13.88 -9.69
N ASP A 76 -5.40 -13.30 -10.87
CA ASP A 76 -4.86 -13.92 -12.07
C ASP A 76 -4.44 -12.84 -13.10
N ARG A 77 -3.99 -13.30 -14.29
CA ARG A 77 -3.58 -12.44 -15.39
C ARG A 77 -4.70 -11.51 -15.87
N GLU A 78 -5.91 -12.03 -15.99
CA GLU A 78 -7.06 -11.28 -16.52
C GLU A 78 -7.46 -10.18 -15.55
N ASP A 79 -7.46 -10.47 -14.26
CA ASP A 79 -7.76 -9.50 -13.21
C ASP A 79 -6.67 -8.41 -13.14
N ALA A 80 -5.39 -8.77 -13.31
CA ALA A 80 -4.30 -7.79 -13.41
C ALA A 80 -4.48 -6.85 -14.62
N CYS A 81 -4.81 -7.38 -15.78
CA CYS A 81 -5.10 -6.57 -16.97
C CYS A 81 -6.33 -5.68 -16.76
N ARG A 82 -7.38 -6.19 -16.12
CA ARG A 82 -8.57 -5.40 -15.77
C ARG A 82 -8.20 -4.22 -14.88
N MET A 83 -7.46 -4.47 -13.80
CA MET A 83 -7.03 -3.41 -12.87
C MET A 83 -6.25 -2.32 -13.58
N LEU A 84 -5.31 -2.67 -14.46
CA LEU A 84 -4.53 -1.70 -15.23
C LEU A 84 -5.39 -0.91 -16.23
N ARG A 85 -6.41 -1.54 -16.86
CA ARG A 85 -7.39 -0.81 -17.69
C ARG A 85 -8.20 0.18 -16.87
N ASP A 86 -8.61 -0.20 -15.65
CA ASP A 86 -9.37 0.67 -14.75
C ASP A 86 -8.54 1.85 -14.24
N LEU A 87 -7.23 1.68 -14.10
CA LEU A 87 -6.27 2.75 -13.76
C LEU A 87 -5.90 3.65 -14.94
N SER A 88 -5.96 3.12 -16.16
CA SER A 88 -5.54 3.79 -17.41
C SER A 88 -6.28 5.10 -17.65
N GLY A 89 -5.54 6.17 -17.94
CA GLY A 89 -6.10 7.50 -18.23
C GLY A 89 -6.78 8.20 -17.04
N ARG A 90 -6.58 7.69 -15.84
CA ARG A 90 -7.24 8.20 -14.61
C ARG A 90 -6.22 8.48 -13.50
N HIS A 91 -6.69 9.13 -12.47
CA HIS A 91 -5.98 9.16 -11.19
C HIS A 91 -6.60 8.17 -10.20
N HIS A 92 -5.77 7.75 -9.27
CA HIS A 92 -6.16 6.91 -8.13
C HIS A 92 -5.40 7.35 -6.88
N HIS A 93 -5.80 6.82 -5.74
CA HIS A 93 -5.13 7.05 -4.47
C HIS A 93 -4.36 5.81 -4.05
N VAL A 94 -3.16 6.02 -3.54
CA VAL A 94 -2.41 5.01 -2.81
C VAL A 94 -2.36 5.46 -1.36
N THR A 95 -3.03 4.72 -0.49
CA THR A 95 -3.11 5.01 0.94
C THR A 95 -2.41 3.92 1.72
N THR A 96 -1.39 4.31 2.48
CA THR A 96 -0.72 3.42 3.43
C THR A 96 -1.06 3.85 4.85
N ALA A 97 -1.54 2.91 5.66
CA ALA A 97 -1.60 3.06 7.11
C ALA A 97 -0.38 2.41 7.74
N VAL A 98 0.16 3.07 8.75
CA VAL A 98 1.29 2.58 9.55
C VAL A 98 0.92 2.62 11.02
N THR A 99 1.15 1.52 11.72
CA THR A 99 1.04 1.43 13.16
C THR A 99 2.43 1.21 13.76
N ILE A 100 2.84 2.11 14.65
CA ILE A 100 4.06 1.99 15.44
C ILE A 100 3.65 1.71 16.89
N ARG A 101 4.19 0.66 17.48
CA ARG A 101 3.84 0.23 18.82
C ARG A 101 5.07 -0.22 19.61
N SER A 102 5.15 0.23 20.86
CA SER A 102 6.00 -0.32 21.92
C SER A 102 5.13 -0.97 23.01
N THR A 103 5.73 -1.37 24.12
CA THR A 103 4.98 -1.84 25.30
C THR A 103 4.15 -0.75 25.97
N GLU A 104 4.50 0.52 25.79
CA GLU A 104 3.91 1.67 26.49
C GLU A 104 3.07 2.57 25.58
N LYS A 105 3.33 2.56 24.27
CA LYS A 105 2.78 3.54 23.33
C LYS A 105 2.38 2.92 22.01
N LYS A 106 1.31 3.44 21.43
CA LYS A 106 0.87 3.13 20.06
C LYS A 106 0.53 4.44 19.34
N GLU A 107 0.97 4.56 18.09
CA GLU A 107 0.54 5.59 17.15
C GLU A 107 0.18 4.93 15.82
N THR A 108 -0.99 5.25 15.28
CA THR A 108 -1.40 4.84 13.93
C THR A 108 -1.66 6.09 13.10
N PHE A 109 -1.18 6.13 11.87
CA PHE A 109 -1.41 7.23 10.94
C PHE A 109 -1.53 6.72 9.51
N THR A 110 -2.14 7.52 8.64
CA THR A 110 -2.26 7.26 7.20
C THR A 110 -1.48 8.29 6.39
N VAL A 111 -0.99 7.85 5.23
CA VAL A 111 -0.42 8.72 4.19
C VAL A 111 -1.08 8.36 2.87
N THR A 112 -1.66 9.35 2.20
CA THR A 112 -2.29 9.20 0.89
C THR A 112 -1.50 9.97 -0.16
N THR A 113 -1.29 9.33 -1.30
CA THR A 113 -0.65 9.91 -2.49
C THR A 113 -1.57 9.72 -3.69
N GLN A 114 -1.79 10.77 -4.46
CA GLN A 114 -2.51 10.68 -5.72
C GLN A 114 -1.54 10.37 -6.85
N VAL A 115 -1.93 9.46 -7.74
CA VAL A 115 -1.13 9.00 -8.87
C VAL A 115 -1.96 9.08 -10.14
N TRP A 116 -1.42 9.66 -11.21
CA TRP A 116 -2.07 9.77 -12.52
C TRP A 116 -1.39 8.87 -13.53
N PHE A 117 -2.18 8.03 -14.19
CA PHE A 117 -1.74 7.27 -15.35
C PHE A 117 -2.10 7.97 -16.65
N LYS A 118 -1.21 7.89 -17.65
CA LYS A 118 -1.59 8.13 -19.05
C LYS A 118 -2.59 7.07 -19.51
N SER A 119 -3.23 7.27 -20.66
CA SER A 119 -3.91 6.17 -21.35
C SER A 119 -2.90 5.10 -21.76
N LEU A 120 -3.06 3.90 -21.20
CA LEU A 120 -2.26 2.72 -21.53
C LEU A 120 -2.87 1.99 -22.73
N THR A 121 -2.04 1.45 -23.59
CA THR A 121 -2.48 0.56 -24.67
C THR A 121 -2.61 -0.89 -24.16
N GLU A 122 -3.39 -1.71 -24.85
CA GLU A 122 -3.53 -3.14 -24.52
C GLU A 122 -2.20 -3.89 -24.63
N ASP A 123 -1.34 -3.49 -25.56
CA ASP A 123 0.00 -4.06 -25.73
C ASP A 123 0.90 -3.72 -24.53
N GLU A 124 0.85 -2.49 -24.03
CA GLU A 124 1.59 -2.07 -22.82
C GLU A 124 1.12 -2.84 -21.59
N ILE A 125 -0.20 -2.99 -21.41
CA ILE A 125 -0.79 -3.74 -20.31
C ILE A 125 -0.38 -5.20 -20.37
N SER A 126 -0.56 -5.84 -21.52
CA SER A 126 -0.22 -7.26 -21.73
C SER A 126 1.27 -7.51 -21.53
N TYR A 127 2.13 -6.66 -22.09
CA TYR A 127 3.58 -6.76 -21.93
C TYR A 127 4.00 -6.71 -20.47
N TYR A 128 3.45 -5.73 -19.72
CA TYR A 128 3.81 -5.57 -18.31
C TYR A 128 3.34 -6.77 -17.48
N VAL A 129 2.09 -7.19 -17.62
CA VAL A 129 1.55 -8.31 -16.84
C VAL A 129 2.30 -9.61 -17.15
N ASP A 130 2.61 -9.87 -18.42
CA ASP A 130 3.27 -11.11 -18.84
C ASP A 130 4.76 -11.14 -18.43
N THR A 131 5.42 -9.97 -18.42
CA THR A 131 6.85 -9.85 -18.12
C THR A 131 7.13 -9.74 -16.62
N TYR A 132 6.37 -8.88 -15.93
CA TYR A 132 6.63 -8.53 -14.53
C TYR A 132 5.79 -9.32 -13.52
N LYS A 133 4.70 -9.95 -13.98
CA LYS A 133 3.82 -10.82 -13.16
C LYS A 133 3.42 -10.16 -11.83
N PRO A 134 2.73 -9.01 -11.85
CA PRO A 134 2.49 -8.17 -10.68
C PRO A 134 1.39 -8.73 -9.74
N PHE A 135 1.34 -10.05 -9.54
CA PHE A 135 0.27 -10.73 -8.79
C PHE A 135 0.39 -10.54 -7.27
N ASP A 136 1.51 -10.05 -6.78
CA ASP A 136 1.77 -9.73 -5.38
C ASP A 136 1.51 -8.26 -5.02
N LYS A 137 1.08 -7.43 -6.00
CA LYS A 137 0.99 -5.98 -5.87
C LYS A 137 -0.46 -5.48 -5.89
N ALA A 138 -0.82 -4.62 -4.94
CA ALA A 138 -2.11 -3.94 -4.96
C ALA A 138 -2.25 -3.08 -6.23
N GLY A 139 -3.41 -3.14 -6.89
CA GLY A 139 -3.64 -2.46 -8.17
C GLY A 139 -2.86 -3.01 -9.34
N ALA A 140 -2.23 -4.18 -9.19
CA ALA A 140 -1.46 -4.86 -10.24
C ALA A 140 -0.30 -4.04 -10.82
N TYR A 141 0.34 -3.15 -10.05
CA TYR A 141 1.50 -2.40 -10.51
C TYR A 141 2.47 -2.04 -9.39
N ALA A 142 3.72 -1.74 -9.78
CA ALA A 142 4.70 -1.09 -8.92
C ALA A 142 5.29 0.14 -9.61
N ILE A 143 5.29 1.27 -8.92
CA ILE A 143 5.75 2.55 -9.47
C ILE A 143 7.23 2.51 -9.90
N GLN A 144 8.05 1.71 -9.23
CA GLN A 144 9.48 1.54 -9.53
C GLN A 144 9.78 0.59 -10.69
N GLU A 145 8.76 -0.05 -11.28
CA GLU A 145 8.88 -0.95 -12.41
C GLU A 145 8.60 -0.24 -13.74
N TRP A 146 8.76 -0.95 -14.84
CA TRP A 146 8.59 -0.41 -16.18
C TRP A 146 7.29 0.36 -16.40
N ILE A 147 6.17 -0.18 -15.91
CA ILE A 147 4.84 0.46 -16.03
C ILE A 147 4.79 1.85 -15.35
N GLY A 148 5.50 2.00 -14.22
CA GLY A 148 5.63 3.29 -13.55
C GLY A 148 6.41 4.30 -14.38
N HIS A 149 7.49 3.85 -15.04
CA HIS A 149 8.31 4.72 -15.88
C HIS A 149 7.58 5.23 -17.12
N ILE A 150 6.78 4.38 -17.77
CA ILE A 150 6.13 4.75 -19.03
C ILE A 150 4.69 5.29 -18.84
N GLY A 151 4.05 4.95 -17.73
CA GLY A 151 2.62 5.16 -17.52
C GLY A 151 2.27 6.29 -16.56
N ILE A 152 3.10 6.58 -15.55
CA ILE A 152 2.77 7.60 -14.56
C ILE A 152 3.20 8.98 -15.06
N THR A 153 2.22 9.90 -15.14
CA THR A 153 2.42 11.26 -15.62
C THR A 153 2.55 12.28 -14.49
N ARG A 154 2.00 11.98 -13.33
CA ARG A 154 2.04 12.87 -12.15
C ARG A 154 1.86 12.07 -10.86
N ILE A 155 2.53 12.56 -9.82
CA ILE A 155 2.34 12.15 -8.43
C ILE A 155 2.08 13.41 -7.60
N ASP A 156 1.11 13.34 -6.69
CA ASP A 156 0.87 14.37 -5.69
C ASP A 156 0.91 13.71 -4.32
N GLY A 157 2.04 13.89 -3.61
CA GLY A 157 2.36 13.23 -2.36
C GLY A 157 3.72 12.56 -2.36
N SER A 158 3.86 11.44 -1.66
CA SER A 158 5.12 10.75 -1.45
C SER A 158 5.32 9.58 -2.42
N TYR A 159 6.42 9.61 -3.19
CA TYR A 159 6.85 8.46 -4.00
C TYR A 159 7.03 7.19 -3.15
N PHE A 160 7.67 7.31 -1.99
CA PHE A 160 7.90 6.17 -1.10
C PHE A 160 6.61 5.59 -0.52
N ASN A 161 5.56 6.43 -0.37
CA ASN A 161 4.23 5.92 -0.02
C ASN A 161 3.66 5.04 -1.14
N VAL A 162 3.83 5.43 -2.40
CA VAL A 162 3.37 4.62 -3.55
C VAL A 162 4.15 3.31 -3.66
N VAL A 163 5.44 3.30 -3.30
CA VAL A 163 6.25 2.07 -3.18
C VAL A 163 5.71 1.13 -2.09
N GLY A 164 4.94 1.67 -1.11
CA GLY A 164 4.29 0.89 -0.06
C GLY A 164 4.76 1.20 1.37
N PHE A 165 5.67 2.18 1.56
CA PHE A 165 6.13 2.55 2.89
C PHE A 165 6.53 4.04 2.96
N PRO A 166 5.71 4.91 3.62
CA PRO A 166 5.93 6.36 3.70
C PRO A 166 7.07 6.72 4.66
N ILE A 167 8.31 6.40 4.26
CA ILE A 167 9.51 6.36 5.10
C ILE A 167 9.77 7.68 5.84
N GLN A 168 9.54 8.84 5.21
CA GLN A 168 9.73 10.14 5.83
C GLN A 168 8.76 10.35 7.01
N ARG A 169 7.48 10.00 6.81
CA ARG A 169 6.46 10.14 7.88
C ARG A 169 6.69 9.13 8.99
N VAL A 170 7.13 7.91 8.66
CA VAL A 170 7.54 6.89 9.64
C VAL A 170 8.70 7.39 10.48
N TYR A 171 9.74 7.97 9.87
CA TYR A 171 10.87 8.55 10.60
C TYR A 171 10.43 9.59 11.61
N THR A 172 9.58 10.54 11.17
CA THR A 172 9.05 11.58 12.07
C THR A 172 8.24 11.02 13.24
N ALA A 173 7.41 9.99 12.98
CA ALA A 173 6.63 9.35 14.04
C ALA A 173 7.51 8.55 15.01
N LEU A 174 8.53 7.85 14.47
CA LEU A 174 9.44 7.01 15.23
C LEU A 174 10.26 7.82 16.26
N GLN A 175 10.59 9.08 15.98
CA GLN A 175 11.28 9.97 16.92
C GLN A 175 10.54 10.14 18.25
N LYS A 176 9.24 9.88 18.30
CA LYS A 176 8.45 9.94 19.53
C LYS A 176 8.58 8.68 20.37
N PHE A 177 9.20 7.63 19.85
CA PHE A 177 9.38 6.32 20.50
C PHE A 177 10.84 6.09 20.95
N LEU A 178 11.75 6.92 20.48
CA LEU A 178 13.17 6.94 20.84
C LEU A 178 13.39 7.96 21.96
#